data_0776e2e64bf91999752ef490f114bb3e
#
_entry.id   0776e2e64bf91999752ef490f114bb3e
#
_cell.length_a   1.000
_cell.length_b   1.000
_cell.length_c   1.000
_cell.angle_alpha   90.00
_cell.angle_beta   90.00
_cell.angle_gamma   90.00
#
_symmetry.space_group_name_H-M   'P 1'
#
loop_
_entity.id
_entity.type
_entity.pdbx_description
1 polymer ?
#
loop_
_entity_poly.entity_id
_entity_poly.type
_entity_poly.pdbx_seq_one_letter_code
_entity_poly.pdbx_strand_id
1 'polypeptide(L)'
;MRHVTSATPVVLSGALVILAGLLRKLRGDTPPTDATAAMFSADPAARARIEKLAMDAVRRVEESRGCRIVDVSAQKCGWDITSYAPVTDGKQPDARHIEVKGRLKGASTVTVTRNEMLYALNQSDKFILAIVLVGEGDAVDGPYYLRNPFDTEPGWGVSSVNYELNALLERAELL
;
A
#
# COMPACT_ATOMS: atom_id res chain seq x y z
N MET A 1 41.53 11.55 37.38
CA MET A 1 41.09 11.12 36.04
C MET A 1 40.83 9.61 36.07
N ARG A 2 39.59 9.15 35.80
CA ARG A 2 39.28 7.74 35.67
C ARG A 2 39.51 7.35 34.20
N HIS A 3 40.45 6.44 33.95
CA HIS A 3 40.63 5.85 32.62
C HIS A 3 39.47 4.88 32.37
N VAL A 4 38.63 5.19 31.38
CA VAL A 4 37.62 4.26 30.86
C VAL A 4 38.31 3.42 29.78
N THR A 5 38.63 2.17 30.10
CA THR A 5 39.10 1.18 29.11
C THR A 5 37.88 0.48 28.51
N SER A 6 37.69 0.64 27.21
CA SER A 6 36.68 -0.11 26.45
C SER A 6 37.25 -1.51 26.14
N ALA A 7 36.52 -2.53 26.52
CA ALA A 7 36.84 -3.89 26.12
C ALA A 7 36.55 -4.11 24.63
N THR A 8 37.37 -4.98 24.00
CA THR A 8 37.11 -5.34 22.58
C THR A 8 35.73 -6.00 22.45
N PRO A 9 34.88 -5.56 21.49
CA PRO A 9 33.56 -6.16 21.32
C PRO A 9 33.66 -7.64 20.95
N VAL A 10 32.91 -8.49 21.64
CA VAL A 10 32.82 -9.93 21.37
C VAL A 10 31.47 -10.19 20.68
N VAL A 11 31.53 -10.82 19.51
CA VAL A 11 30.30 -11.24 18.79
C VAL A 11 29.75 -12.48 19.51
N LEU A 12 28.61 -12.35 20.17
CA LEU A 12 27.97 -13.42 20.93
C LEU A 12 27.04 -14.30 20.06
N SER A 13 26.52 -13.75 18.97
CA SER A 13 25.65 -14.48 18.03
C SER A 13 25.63 -13.80 16.66
N GLY A 14 25.24 -14.56 15.65
CA GLY A 14 24.96 -14.05 14.32
C GLY A 14 23.63 -14.64 13.83
N ALA A 15 22.87 -13.90 13.04
CA ALA A 15 21.67 -14.39 12.37
C ALA A 15 21.87 -14.33 10.86
N LEU A 16 21.55 -15.44 10.17
CA LEU A 16 21.46 -15.48 8.71
C LEU A 16 20.00 -15.27 8.31
N VAL A 17 19.72 -14.13 7.67
CA VAL A 17 18.40 -13.88 7.11
C VAL A 17 18.35 -14.39 5.68
N ILE A 18 17.57 -15.43 5.44
CA ILE A 18 17.35 -15.99 4.11
C ILE A 18 15.98 -15.53 3.63
N LEU A 19 15.93 -14.89 2.46
CA LEU A 19 14.67 -14.50 1.82
C LEU A 19 13.80 -15.73 1.58
N ALA A 20 12.53 -15.67 1.96
CA ALA A 20 11.60 -16.80 1.86
C ALA A 20 11.51 -17.40 0.45
N GLY A 21 11.61 -16.57 -0.61
CA GLY A 21 11.66 -17.01 -2.00
C GLY A 21 12.92 -17.83 -2.33
N LEU A 22 14.08 -17.46 -1.78
CA LEU A 22 15.31 -18.23 -1.95
C LEU A 22 15.23 -19.55 -1.21
N LEU A 23 14.66 -19.58 -0.01
CA LEU A 23 14.46 -20.79 0.78
C LEU A 23 13.55 -21.78 0.07
N ARG A 24 12.45 -21.33 -0.53
CA ARG A 24 11.55 -22.14 -1.36
C ARG A 24 12.27 -22.73 -2.57
N LYS A 25 13.03 -21.89 -3.30
CA LYS A 25 13.83 -22.35 -4.44
C LYS A 25 14.85 -23.42 -4.06
N LEU A 26 15.51 -23.29 -2.90
CA LEU A 26 16.48 -24.26 -2.40
C LEU A 26 15.81 -25.56 -1.93
N ARG A 27 14.56 -25.52 -1.48
CA ARG A 27 13.78 -26.70 -1.06
C ARG A 27 13.06 -27.38 -2.22
N GLY A 28 13.08 -26.82 -3.42
CA GLY A 28 12.34 -27.35 -4.57
C GLY A 28 10.81 -27.18 -4.44
N ASP A 29 10.36 -26.32 -3.53
CA ASP A 29 8.94 -26.05 -3.36
C ASP A 29 8.39 -25.37 -4.62
N THR A 30 7.32 -25.94 -5.20
CA THR A 30 6.61 -25.31 -6.33
C THR A 30 6.07 -23.95 -5.88
N PRO A 31 6.30 -22.88 -6.65
CA PRO A 31 5.70 -21.60 -6.30
C PRO A 31 4.17 -21.76 -6.24
N PRO A 32 3.49 -21.14 -5.26
CA PRO A 32 2.04 -21.10 -5.27
C PRO A 32 1.57 -20.53 -6.61
N THR A 33 0.33 -20.84 -7.01
CA THR A 33 -0.32 -20.51 -8.30
C THR A 33 -0.30 -19.00 -8.65
N ASP A 34 0.22 -18.16 -7.78
CA ASP A 34 0.53 -16.74 -7.96
C ASP A 34 1.78 -16.43 -8.79
N ALA A 35 2.35 -17.40 -9.49
CA ALA A 35 3.54 -17.16 -10.33
C ALA A 35 3.34 -16.00 -11.32
N THR A 36 2.13 -15.83 -11.85
CA THR A 36 1.78 -14.73 -12.75
C THR A 36 1.84 -13.38 -12.02
N ALA A 37 1.28 -13.27 -10.83
CA ALA A 37 1.33 -12.05 -10.02
C ALA A 37 2.77 -11.71 -9.57
N ALA A 38 3.56 -12.74 -9.24
CA ALA A 38 4.98 -12.58 -8.89
C ALA A 38 5.84 -12.15 -10.09
N MET A 39 5.58 -12.66 -11.30
CA MET A 39 6.27 -12.25 -12.53
C MET A 39 5.94 -10.80 -12.90
N PHE A 40 4.67 -10.39 -12.80
CA PHE A 40 4.27 -8.99 -13.05
C PHE A 40 4.83 -8.03 -12.01
N SER A 41 4.97 -8.46 -10.75
CA SER A 41 5.59 -7.60 -9.72
C SER A 41 7.09 -7.41 -9.92
N ALA A 42 7.73 -8.25 -10.73
CA ALA A 42 9.14 -8.15 -11.07
C ALA A 42 9.41 -7.18 -12.25
N ASP A 43 8.42 -6.93 -13.12
CA ASP A 43 8.54 -6.01 -14.26
C ASP A 43 8.18 -4.56 -13.85
N PRO A 44 9.15 -3.63 -13.87
CA PRO A 44 8.89 -2.23 -13.53
C PRO A 44 7.87 -1.55 -14.45
N ALA A 45 7.85 -1.88 -15.75
CA ALA A 45 6.92 -1.29 -16.70
C ALA A 45 5.48 -1.76 -16.45
N ALA A 46 5.30 -3.05 -16.15
CA ALA A 46 4.00 -3.61 -15.77
C ALA A 46 3.48 -2.97 -14.46
N ARG A 47 4.36 -2.78 -13.47
CA ARG A 47 3.98 -2.10 -12.21
C ARG A 47 3.54 -0.66 -12.46
N ALA A 48 4.33 0.13 -13.18
CA ALA A 48 4.01 1.51 -13.50
C ALA A 48 2.67 1.63 -14.26
N ARG A 49 2.38 0.68 -15.16
CA ARG A 49 1.10 0.61 -15.86
C ARG A 49 -0.08 0.37 -14.90
N ILE A 50 0.05 -0.60 -13.99
CA ILE A 50 -0.98 -0.91 -12.99
C ILE A 50 -1.22 0.29 -12.05
N GLU A 51 -0.14 0.90 -11.56
CA GLU A 51 -0.21 2.11 -10.73
C GLU A 51 -0.94 3.25 -11.46
N LYS A 52 -0.59 3.49 -12.72
CA LYS A 52 -1.26 4.50 -13.53
C LYS A 52 -2.75 4.23 -13.71
N LEU A 53 -3.13 2.99 -14.06
CA LEU A 53 -4.52 2.61 -14.24
C LEU A 53 -5.32 2.76 -12.94
N ALA A 54 -4.72 2.41 -11.80
CA ALA A 54 -5.34 2.57 -10.50
C ALA A 54 -5.54 4.04 -10.14
N MET A 55 -4.52 4.88 -10.32
CA MET A 55 -4.62 6.32 -10.12
C MET A 55 -5.70 6.96 -10.99
N ASP A 56 -5.74 6.59 -12.27
CA ASP A 56 -6.73 7.11 -13.23
C ASP A 56 -8.16 6.64 -12.86
N ALA A 57 -8.32 5.44 -12.29
CA ALA A 57 -9.61 4.94 -11.85
C ALA A 57 -10.13 5.71 -10.63
N VAL A 58 -9.30 5.89 -9.61
CA VAL A 58 -9.66 6.67 -8.41
C VAL A 58 -9.98 8.12 -8.79
N ARG A 59 -9.15 8.73 -9.64
CA ARG A 59 -9.37 10.10 -10.10
C ARG A 59 -10.75 10.26 -10.79
N ARG A 60 -11.08 9.37 -11.73
CA ARG A 60 -12.37 9.39 -12.42
C ARG A 60 -13.56 9.27 -11.48
N VAL A 61 -13.49 8.39 -10.49
CA VAL A 61 -14.56 8.20 -9.52
C VAL A 61 -14.72 9.44 -8.64
N GLU A 62 -13.63 10.00 -8.13
CA GLU A 62 -13.68 11.20 -7.31
C GLU A 62 -14.19 12.43 -8.10
N GLU A 63 -13.74 12.62 -9.33
CA GLU A 63 -14.21 13.66 -10.23
C GLU A 63 -15.70 13.51 -10.58
N SER A 64 -16.17 12.27 -10.80
CA SER A 64 -17.60 12.01 -11.06
C SER A 64 -18.51 12.38 -9.88
N ARG A 65 -17.95 12.43 -8.67
CA ARG A 65 -18.63 12.90 -7.45
C ARG A 65 -18.55 14.41 -7.26
N GLY A 66 -17.96 15.13 -8.22
CA GLY A 66 -17.76 16.57 -8.14
C GLY A 66 -16.61 16.97 -7.21
N CYS A 67 -15.74 16.06 -6.81
CA CYS A 67 -14.60 16.39 -5.98
C CYS A 67 -13.48 17.07 -6.77
N ARG A 68 -12.81 18.03 -6.15
CA ARG A 68 -11.58 18.62 -6.68
C ARG A 68 -10.38 17.76 -6.22
N ILE A 69 -9.57 17.32 -7.18
CA ILE A 69 -8.46 16.39 -6.96
C ILE A 69 -7.13 17.12 -7.03
N VAL A 70 -6.23 16.78 -6.12
CA VAL A 70 -4.81 17.17 -6.15
C VAL A 70 -3.96 15.92 -6.04
N ASP A 71 -3.17 15.63 -7.07
CA ASP A 71 -2.19 14.54 -7.08
C ASP A 71 -0.95 14.98 -6.30
N VAL A 72 -0.61 14.24 -5.26
CA VAL A 72 0.54 14.47 -4.38
C VAL A 72 1.50 13.27 -4.32
N SER A 73 1.29 12.27 -5.15
CA SER A 73 2.04 11.00 -5.16
C SER A 73 3.56 11.19 -5.25
N ALA A 74 4.02 12.22 -5.98
CA ALA A 74 5.43 12.57 -6.09
C ALA A 74 6.03 13.14 -4.78
N GLN A 75 5.20 13.60 -3.83
CA GLN A 75 5.64 14.24 -2.58
C GLN A 75 5.98 13.24 -1.49
N LYS A 76 5.60 11.96 -1.63
CA LYS A 76 5.85 10.86 -0.66
C LYS A 76 5.39 11.20 0.76
N CYS A 77 4.25 11.88 0.87
CA CYS A 77 3.70 12.35 2.15
C CYS A 77 2.87 11.30 2.91
N GLY A 78 2.71 10.10 2.35
CA GLY A 78 1.97 8.99 2.94
C GLY A 78 0.58 8.77 2.33
N TRP A 79 0.25 9.51 1.27
CA TRP A 79 -0.93 9.31 0.40
C TRP A 79 -0.64 9.87 -0.99
N ASP A 80 -1.46 9.49 -1.97
CA ASP A 80 -1.27 9.81 -3.38
C ASP A 80 -2.19 10.94 -3.88
N ILE A 81 -3.43 10.99 -3.39
CA ILE A 81 -4.45 11.93 -3.84
C ILE A 81 -5.07 12.66 -2.65
N THR A 82 -5.13 14.00 -2.72
CA THR A 82 -6.00 14.79 -1.85
C THR A 82 -7.29 15.09 -2.60
N SER A 83 -8.42 14.62 -2.06
CA SER A 83 -9.76 14.82 -2.61
C SER A 83 -10.57 15.77 -1.74
N TYR A 84 -11.04 16.85 -2.35
CA TYR A 84 -11.89 17.86 -1.71
C TYR A 84 -13.33 17.71 -2.24
N ALA A 85 -14.24 17.29 -1.36
CA ALA A 85 -15.65 17.19 -1.70
C ALA A 85 -16.26 18.57 -2.04
N PRO A 86 -17.36 18.64 -2.80
CA PRO A 86 -18.05 19.89 -3.09
C PRO A 86 -18.47 20.63 -1.82
N VAL A 87 -18.49 21.95 -1.89
CA VAL A 87 -19.03 22.80 -0.81
C VAL A 87 -20.52 22.52 -0.65
N THR A 88 -20.95 22.17 0.56
CA THR A 88 -22.35 21.95 0.90
C THR A 88 -22.75 22.92 2.01
N ASP A 89 -23.84 23.63 1.82
CA ASP A 89 -24.35 24.61 2.79
C ASP A 89 -23.32 25.69 3.21
N GLY A 90 -22.47 26.09 2.27
CA GLY A 90 -21.41 27.08 2.50
C GLY A 90 -20.24 26.58 3.34
N LYS A 91 -20.19 25.27 3.69
CA LYS A 91 -19.08 24.64 4.40
C LYS A 91 -18.28 23.77 3.45
N GLN A 92 -16.96 23.97 3.44
CA GLN A 92 -16.05 23.06 2.78
C GLN A 92 -15.86 21.84 3.65
N PRO A 93 -16.21 20.62 3.19
CA PRO A 93 -15.91 19.39 3.91
C PRO A 93 -14.38 19.19 4.05
N ASP A 94 -13.99 18.42 5.07
CA ASP A 94 -12.60 18.03 5.25
C ASP A 94 -12.08 17.27 4.04
N ALA A 95 -10.81 17.53 3.71
CA ALA A 95 -10.15 16.83 2.62
C ALA A 95 -9.95 15.35 2.99
N ARG A 96 -10.15 14.47 2.01
CA ARG A 96 -9.79 13.05 2.10
C ARG A 96 -8.38 12.84 1.54
N HIS A 97 -7.58 12.06 2.22
CA HIS A 97 -6.23 11.68 1.82
C HIS A 97 -6.25 10.22 1.38
N ILE A 98 -6.16 10.01 0.09
CA ILE A 98 -6.37 8.69 -0.53
C ILE A 98 -5.02 8.12 -0.94
N GLU A 99 -4.66 6.99 -0.34
CA GLU A 99 -3.56 6.13 -0.79
C GLU A 99 -4.10 5.13 -1.80
N VAL A 100 -3.48 5.02 -2.97
CA VAL A 100 -3.95 4.19 -4.07
C VAL A 100 -3.07 2.95 -4.23
N LYS A 101 -3.69 1.78 -4.21
CA LYS A 101 -3.03 0.49 -4.42
C LYS A 101 -3.60 -0.23 -5.63
N GLY A 102 -2.87 -0.21 -6.74
CA GLY A 102 -3.15 -1.05 -7.90
C GLY A 102 -2.67 -2.48 -7.69
N ARG A 103 -3.50 -3.48 -7.99
CA ARG A 103 -3.14 -4.90 -7.95
C ARG A 103 -3.70 -5.62 -9.16
N LEU A 104 -3.00 -6.66 -9.62
CA LEU A 104 -3.58 -7.56 -10.60
C LEU A 104 -4.75 -8.30 -10.00
N LYS A 105 -5.78 -8.52 -10.79
CA LYS A 105 -6.91 -9.39 -10.42
C LYS A 105 -6.37 -10.81 -10.16
N GLY A 106 -6.69 -11.35 -8.99
CA GLY A 106 -6.14 -12.64 -8.52
C GLY A 106 -4.86 -12.53 -7.70
N ALA A 107 -4.32 -11.34 -7.46
CA ALA A 107 -3.26 -11.16 -6.48
C ALA A 107 -3.75 -11.53 -5.07
N SER A 108 -2.88 -12.16 -4.26
CA SER A 108 -3.22 -12.57 -2.89
C SER A 108 -2.96 -11.50 -1.86
N THR A 109 -2.03 -10.56 -2.15
CA THR A 109 -1.59 -9.57 -1.16
C THR A 109 -1.47 -8.16 -1.71
N VAL A 110 -1.56 -7.20 -0.81
CA VAL A 110 -1.21 -5.80 -1.03
C VAL A 110 -0.14 -5.34 -0.05
N THR A 111 0.89 -4.69 -0.57
CA THR A 111 1.98 -4.15 0.24
C THR A 111 1.68 -2.72 0.63
N VAL A 112 1.76 -2.44 1.93
CA VAL A 112 1.63 -1.09 2.49
C VAL A 112 2.93 -0.72 3.19
N THR A 113 3.44 0.46 2.92
CA THR A 113 4.66 0.95 3.55
C THR A 113 4.41 1.40 4.98
N ARG A 114 5.47 1.43 5.79
CA ARG A 114 5.40 1.93 7.16
C ARG A 114 4.89 3.38 7.21
N ASN A 115 5.33 4.24 6.29
CA ASN A 115 4.90 5.64 6.27
C ASN A 115 3.40 5.79 6.02
N GLU A 116 2.85 5.04 5.07
CA GLU A 116 1.41 5.00 4.78
C GLU A 116 0.61 4.52 5.99
N MET A 117 1.09 3.46 6.67
CA MET A 117 0.44 2.94 7.88
C MET A 117 0.45 3.96 9.02
N LEU A 118 1.59 4.56 9.31
CA LEU A 118 1.71 5.59 10.36
C LEU A 118 0.85 6.80 10.04
N TYR A 119 0.80 7.20 8.77
CA TYR A 119 -0.06 8.29 8.35
C TYR A 119 -1.54 7.95 8.56
N ALA A 120 -1.97 6.76 8.13
CA ALA A 120 -3.35 6.28 8.31
C ALA A 120 -3.78 6.25 9.78
N LEU A 121 -2.92 5.78 10.68
CA LEU A 121 -3.20 5.72 12.11
C LEU A 121 -3.28 7.12 12.75
N ASN A 122 -2.44 8.06 12.28
CA ASN A 122 -2.43 9.43 12.79
C ASN A 122 -3.53 10.34 12.22
N GLN A 123 -4.08 10.00 11.05
CA GLN A 123 -5.09 10.78 10.32
C GLN A 123 -6.27 9.89 9.92
N SER A 124 -6.74 9.09 10.86
CA SER A 124 -7.78 8.07 10.63
C SER A 124 -9.12 8.64 10.16
N ASP A 125 -9.42 9.89 10.47
CA ASP A 125 -10.59 10.63 10.01
C ASP A 125 -10.55 11.03 8.54
N LYS A 126 -9.34 11.20 7.98
CA LYS A 126 -9.10 11.68 6.61
C LYS A 126 -8.56 10.61 5.67
N PHE A 127 -7.82 9.64 6.22
CA PHE A 127 -7.14 8.63 5.42
C PHE A 127 -8.12 7.60 4.86
N ILE A 128 -7.92 7.29 3.57
CA ILE A 128 -8.64 6.24 2.85
C ILE A 128 -7.63 5.43 2.05
N LEU A 129 -7.67 4.12 2.20
CA LEU A 129 -6.98 3.21 1.31
C LEU A 129 -7.90 2.84 0.15
N ALA A 130 -7.50 3.13 -1.08
CA ALA A 130 -8.23 2.77 -2.29
C ALA A 130 -7.51 1.62 -3.01
N ILE A 131 -8.17 0.47 -3.13
CA ILE A 131 -7.65 -0.70 -3.84
C ILE A 131 -8.33 -0.78 -5.20
N VAL A 132 -7.52 -0.96 -6.24
CA VAL A 132 -8.00 -1.12 -7.63
C VAL A 132 -7.42 -2.39 -8.20
N LEU A 133 -8.29 -3.26 -8.71
CA LEU A 133 -7.90 -4.51 -9.36
C LEU A 133 -7.85 -4.31 -10.87
N VAL A 134 -6.70 -4.65 -11.45
CA VAL A 134 -6.48 -4.56 -12.90
C VAL A 134 -6.49 -5.96 -13.49
N GLY A 135 -7.39 -6.20 -14.40
CA GLY A 135 -7.54 -7.45 -15.15
C GLY A 135 -6.84 -7.44 -16.50
N GLU A 136 -7.14 -8.44 -17.30
CA GLU A 136 -6.68 -8.52 -18.69
C GLU A 136 -7.23 -7.36 -19.53
N GLY A 137 -6.46 -6.90 -20.50
CA GLY A 137 -6.87 -5.84 -21.42
C GLY A 137 -7.14 -4.49 -20.74
N ASP A 138 -6.49 -4.21 -19.60
CA ASP A 138 -6.69 -3.00 -18.81
C ASP A 138 -8.08 -2.83 -18.19
N ALA A 139 -8.84 -3.91 -18.07
CA ALA A 139 -10.10 -3.89 -17.33
C ALA A 139 -9.83 -3.53 -15.86
N VAL A 140 -10.56 -2.55 -15.35
CA VAL A 140 -10.40 -2.04 -13.98
C VAL A 140 -11.65 -2.36 -13.17
N ASP A 141 -11.42 -2.90 -11.97
CA ASP A 141 -12.45 -3.24 -11.00
C ASP A 141 -12.19 -2.47 -9.68
N GLY A 142 -13.19 -1.79 -9.14
CA GLY A 142 -13.06 -0.82 -8.04
C GLY A 142 -13.08 0.62 -8.55
N PRO A 143 -12.61 1.60 -7.77
CA PRO A 143 -11.85 1.47 -6.53
C PRO A 143 -12.70 0.98 -5.34
N TYR A 144 -12.09 0.12 -4.54
CA TYR A 144 -12.59 -0.35 -3.26
C TYR A 144 -11.99 0.51 -2.16
N TYR A 145 -12.82 1.22 -1.40
CA TYR A 145 -12.37 2.18 -0.40
C TYR A 145 -12.44 1.60 1.01
N LEU A 146 -11.36 1.74 1.76
CA LEU A 146 -11.29 1.33 3.16
C LEU A 146 -10.99 2.53 4.06
N ARG A 147 -11.84 2.74 5.05
CA ARG A 147 -11.58 3.62 6.17
C ARG A 147 -10.97 2.81 7.31
N ASN A 148 -10.03 3.41 8.03
CA ASN A 148 -9.34 2.76 9.15
C ASN A 148 -8.82 1.36 8.78
N PRO A 149 -8.00 1.24 7.71
CA PRO A 149 -7.58 -0.07 7.23
C PRO A 149 -6.65 -0.82 8.19
N PHE A 150 -6.00 -0.10 9.13
CA PHE A 150 -4.97 -0.64 10.03
C PHE A 150 -5.32 -0.38 11.48
N ASP A 151 -5.07 -1.39 12.34
CA ASP A 151 -5.41 -1.35 13.76
C ASP A 151 -4.16 -1.18 14.66
N THR A 152 -2.96 -1.44 14.14
CA THR A 152 -1.73 -1.44 14.93
C THR A 152 -0.56 -0.82 14.18
N GLU A 153 0.32 -0.16 14.94
CA GLU A 153 1.57 0.37 14.37
C GLU A 153 2.53 -0.77 13.95
N PRO A 154 3.20 -0.62 12.80
CA PRO A 154 4.26 -1.54 12.40
C PRO A 154 5.48 -1.39 13.33
N GLY A 155 6.12 -2.51 13.65
CA GLY A 155 7.35 -2.51 14.46
C GLY A 155 8.46 -1.65 13.86
N TRP A 156 9.40 -1.21 14.70
CA TRP A 156 10.49 -0.29 14.31
C TRP A 156 11.34 -0.75 13.13
N GLY A 157 11.58 -2.06 13.02
CA GLY A 157 12.38 -2.64 11.93
C GLY A 157 11.61 -2.97 10.66
N VAL A 158 10.30 -2.66 10.63
CA VAL A 158 9.42 -3.00 9.50
C VAL A 158 9.37 -1.83 8.53
N SER A 159 9.75 -2.05 7.28
CA SER A 159 9.64 -1.06 6.20
C SER A 159 8.29 -1.11 5.49
N SER A 160 7.69 -2.29 5.40
CA SER A 160 6.37 -2.51 4.79
C SER A 160 5.74 -3.80 5.32
N VAL A 161 4.41 -3.90 5.21
CA VAL A 161 3.61 -5.06 5.59
C VAL A 161 2.81 -5.53 4.37
N ASN A 162 2.74 -6.84 4.17
CA ASN A 162 1.86 -7.46 3.19
C ASN A 162 0.57 -7.89 3.88
N TYR A 163 -0.54 -7.32 3.46
CA TYR A 163 -1.87 -7.67 3.90
C TYR A 163 -2.53 -8.64 2.92
N GLU A 164 -3.31 -9.56 3.43
CA GLU A 164 -4.17 -10.42 2.62
C GLU A 164 -5.22 -9.57 1.89
N LEU A 165 -5.19 -9.60 0.56
CA LEU A 165 -6.00 -8.73 -0.28
C LEU A 165 -7.51 -8.99 -0.07
N ASN A 166 -7.92 -10.25 -0.05
CA ASN A 166 -9.34 -10.60 0.12
C ASN A 166 -9.89 -10.12 1.47
N ALA A 167 -9.10 -10.25 2.55
CA ALA A 167 -9.52 -9.77 3.87
C ALA A 167 -9.71 -8.24 3.94
N LEU A 168 -8.95 -7.49 3.15
CA LEU A 168 -9.18 -6.05 3.00
C LEU A 168 -10.42 -5.77 2.14
N LEU A 169 -10.59 -6.46 1.03
CA LEU A 169 -11.73 -6.26 0.13
C LEU A 169 -13.07 -6.56 0.79
N GLU A 170 -13.14 -7.53 1.70
CA GLU A 170 -14.34 -7.84 2.51
C GLU A 170 -14.78 -6.67 3.42
N ARG A 171 -13.84 -5.80 3.80
CA ARG A 171 -14.09 -4.62 4.63
C ARG A 171 -14.30 -3.35 3.80
N ALA A 172 -14.12 -3.44 2.49
CA ALA A 172 -14.19 -2.29 1.61
C ALA A 172 -15.62 -1.89 1.29
N GLU A 173 -15.82 -0.60 1.12
CA GLU A 173 -17.05 -0.02 0.63
C GLU A 173 -16.90 0.30 -0.87
N LEU A 174 -17.89 -0.08 -1.67
CA LEU A 174 -18.11 0.51 -2.99
C LEU A 174 -18.87 1.81 -2.74
N LEU A 175 -18.16 2.90 -2.74
CA LEU A 175 -18.78 4.22 -2.53
C LEU A 175 -19.49 4.70 -3.79
#